data_3d6d7762a4d1765a005af59e0978452d
#
_entry.id   3d6d7762a4d1765a005af59e0978452d
#
_cell.length_a   1.000
_cell.length_b   1.000
_cell.length_c   1.000
_cell.angle_alpha   90.00
_cell.angle_beta   90.00
_cell.angle_gamma   90.00
#
_symmetry.space_group_name_H-M   'P 1'
#
loop_
_entity.id
_entity.type
_entity.pdbx_description
1 polymer ?
#
loop_
_entity_poly.entity_id
_entity_poly.type
_entity_poly.pdbx_seq_one_letter_code
_entity_poly.pdbx_strand_id
1 'polypeptide(L)'
;MFFLNQNMVSEAVGDGVTRKILAHGGTMMMVEVYFQAGSVGPMHNHPHEQTTYVKSGVFDFTVGDETHRVSAGDTLYKKPNVMHGCICVEAGTLIDVFTPQRDDFIS
;
A
#
# COMPACT_ATOMS: atom_id res chain seq x y z
N MET A 1 -8.35 19.86 8.15
CA MET A 1 -9.20 19.11 7.21
C MET A 1 -9.23 17.64 7.66
N PHE A 2 -10.43 17.09 7.81
CA PHE A 2 -10.59 15.73 8.34
C PHE A 2 -11.17 14.81 7.29
N PHE A 3 -10.67 13.56 7.28
CA PHE A 3 -11.17 12.47 6.45
C PHE A 3 -11.65 11.38 7.39
N LEU A 4 -12.97 11.28 7.62
CA LEU A 4 -13.51 10.38 8.63
C LEU A 4 -13.77 9.00 8.04
N ASN A 5 -13.39 7.96 8.75
CA ASN A 5 -13.51 6.58 8.29
C ASN A 5 -14.94 6.22 7.86
N GLN A 6 -15.95 6.74 8.56
CA GLN A 6 -17.36 6.50 8.23
C GLN A 6 -17.75 6.96 6.83
N ASN A 7 -16.99 7.88 6.23
CA ASN A 7 -17.23 8.42 4.90
C ASN A 7 -16.31 7.82 3.83
N MET A 8 -15.42 6.90 4.23
CA MET A 8 -14.49 6.26 3.31
C MET A 8 -15.13 5.05 2.64
N VAL A 9 -14.75 4.81 1.38
CA VAL A 9 -15.26 3.69 0.60
C VAL A 9 -14.12 2.73 0.32
N SER A 10 -14.35 1.45 0.61
CA SER A 10 -13.45 0.36 0.25
C SER A 10 -13.73 -0.05 -1.19
N GLU A 11 -12.70 -0.13 -2.03
CA GLU A 11 -12.85 -0.56 -3.41
C GLU A 11 -11.97 -1.77 -3.71
N ALA A 12 -12.46 -2.69 -4.53
CA ALA A 12 -11.68 -3.84 -4.98
C ALA A 12 -10.66 -3.36 -6.01
N VAL A 13 -9.39 -3.69 -5.79
CA VAL A 13 -8.30 -3.30 -6.68
C VAL A 13 -7.48 -4.49 -7.18
N GLY A 14 -7.83 -5.68 -6.76
CA GLY A 14 -7.22 -6.94 -7.17
C GLY A 14 -7.97 -8.10 -6.54
N ASP A 15 -7.57 -9.33 -6.88
CA ASP A 15 -8.18 -10.52 -6.32
C ASP A 15 -7.77 -10.66 -4.85
N GLY A 16 -8.76 -10.50 -3.96
CA GLY A 16 -8.53 -10.53 -2.51
C GLY A 16 -7.89 -9.26 -1.96
N VAL A 17 -7.85 -8.17 -2.72
CA VAL A 17 -7.22 -6.91 -2.33
C VAL A 17 -8.22 -5.77 -2.42
N THR A 18 -8.36 -5.01 -1.34
CA THR A 18 -9.22 -3.83 -1.29
C THR A 18 -8.42 -2.61 -0.84
N ARG A 19 -8.87 -1.44 -1.23
CA ARG A 19 -8.18 -0.17 -0.97
C ARG A 19 -9.14 0.88 -0.44
N LYS A 20 -8.70 1.64 0.55
CA LYS A 20 -9.34 2.87 1.00
C LYS A 20 -8.36 4.01 0.84
N ILE A 21 -8.79 5.10 0.23
CA ILE A 21 -8.02 6.34 0.19
C ILE A 21 -8.28 7.08 1.49
N LEU A 22 -7.21 7.33 2.25
CA LEU A 22 -7.25 8.05 3.51
C LEU A 22 -6.98 9.53 3.27
N ALA A 23 -6.43 10.23 4.24
CA ALA A 23 -6.14 11.65 4.11
C ALA A 23 -5.17 11.92 2.96
N HIS A 24 -5.49 12.91 2.14
CA HIS A 24 -4.64 13.34 1.03
C HIS A 24 -4.87 14.81 0.70
N GLY A 25 -3.93 15.39 -0.01
CA GLY A 25 -4.00 16.77 -0.45
C GLY A 25 -2.62 17.30 -0.78
N GLY A 26 -2.55 18.31 -1.65
CA GLY A 26 -1.27 18.87 -2.05
C GLY A 26 -0.37 17.81 -2.66
N THR A 27 0.73 17.52 -1.97
CA THR A 27 1.75 16.56 -2.45
C THR A 27 1.74 15.23 -1.70
N MET A 28 0.74 14.98 -0.83
CA MET A 28 0.73 13.77 0.01
C MET A 28 -0.57 13.00 -0.13
N MET A 29 -0.45 11.68 -0.01
CA MET A 29 -1.62 10.78 0.02
C MET A 29 -1.33 9.59 0.92
N MET A 30 -2.29 9.27 1.77
CA MET A 30 -2.26 8.09 2.62
C MET A 30 -3.34 7.11 2.14
N VAL A 31 -2.97 5.84 2.02
CA VAL A 31 -3.86 4.79 1.49
C VAL A 31 -3.76 3.56 2.40
N GLU A 32 -4.89 2.93 2.65
CA GLU A 32 -4.96 1.66 3.38
C GLU A 32 -5.31 0.55 2.39
N VAL A 33 -4.50 -0.52 2.37
CA VAL A 33 -4.71 -1.65 1.47
C VAL A 33 -4.82 -2.92 2.29
N TYR A 34 -5.95 -3.61 2.18
CA TYR A 34 -6.20 -4.88 2.83
C TYR A 34 -5.99 -6.03 1.86
N PHE A 35 -5.30 -7.09 2.32
CA PHE A 35 -5.01 -8.31 1.56
C PHE A 35 -5.56 -9.52 2.27
N GLN A 36 -6.28 -10.36 1.56
CA GLN A 36 -6.57 -11.72 2.02
C GLN A 36 -5.32 -12.58 1.90
N ALA A 37 -5.22 -13.63 2.72
CA ALA A 37 -4.10 -14.57 2.64
C ALA A 37 -3.99 -15.17 1.23
N GLY A 38 -2.78 -15.23 0.70
CA GLY A 38 -2.50 -15.72 -0.65
C GLY A 38 -2.63 -14.68 -1.75
N SER A 39 -3.16 -13.49 -1.45
CA SER A 39 -3.30 -12.43 -2.45
C SER A 39 -1.95 -11.84 -2.82
N VAL A 40 -1.87 -11.31 -4.03
CA VAL A 40 -0.64 -10.79 -4.62
C VAL A 40 -0.79 -9.31 -4.92
N GLY A 41 0.19 -8.52 -4.49
CA GLY A 41 0.43 -7.18 -5.02
C GLY A 41 1.46 -7.32 -6.14
N PRO A 42 1.04 -7.25 -7.42
CA PRO A 42 1.96 -7.53 -8.54
C PRO A 42 3.16 -6.60 -8.53
N MET A 43 4.29 -7.10 -9.03
CA MET A 43 5.48 -6.27 -9.23
C MET A 43 5.15 -5.14 -10.19
N HIS A 44 5.39 -3.91 -9.78
CA HIS A 44 5.13 -2.71 -10.56
C HIS A 44 6.05 -1.58 -10.11
N ASN A 45 6.03 -0.47 -10.84
CA ASN A 45 6.73 0.74 -10.44
C ASN A 45 5.88 1.96 -10.77
N HIS A 46 6.23 3.07 -10.17
CA HIS A 46 5.58 4.36 -10.41
C HIS A 46 6.56 5.48 -10.05
N PRO A 47 6.35 6.70 -10.58
CA PRO A 47 7.27 7.82 -10.30
C PRO A 47 7.15 8.38 -8.88
N HIS A 48 6.15 7.97 -8.13
CA HIS A 48 5.91 8.43 -6.76
C HIS A 48 6.91 7.80 -5.79
N GLU A 49 7.32 8.58 -4.81
CA GLU A 49 8.01 8.08 -3.64
C GLU A 49 6.98 7.51 -2.68
N GLN A 50 7.31 6.42 -1.99
CA GLN A 50 6.35 5.71 -1.15
C GLN A 50 7.01 5.13 0.09
N THR A 51 6.35 5.27 1.24
CA THR A 51 6.65 4.46 2.42
C THR A 51 5.45 3.57 2.71
N THR A 52 5.72 2.41 3.29
CA THR A 52 4.69 1.45 3.69
C THR A 52 4.90 1.06 5.14
N TYR A 53 3.83 1.10 5.92
CA TYR A 53 3.78 0.59 7.28
C TYR A 53 2.90 -0.66 7.31
N VAL A 54 3.43 -1.76 7.86
CA VAL A 54 2.65 -2.99 8.02
C VAL A 54 1.82 -2.87 9.29
N LYS A 55 0.53 -2.66 9.15
CA LYS A 55 -0.39 -2.52 10.28
C LYS A 55 -0.74 -3.88 10.88
N SER A 56 -0.94 -4.88 10.04
CA SER A 56 -1.28 -6.25 10.46
C SER A 56 -0.93 -7.24 9.36
N GLY A 57 -0.89 -8.51 9.69
CA GLY A 57 -0.63 -9.59 8.75
C GLY A 57 0.84 -9.86 8.53
N VAL A 58 1.12 -10.75 7.58
CA VAL A 58 2.48 -11.16 7.21
C VAL A 58 2.59 -11.13 5.68
N PHE A 59 3.66 -10.52 5.17
CA PHE A 59 3.88 -10.36 3.74
C PHE A 59 5.31 -10.72 3.38
N ASP A 60 5.48 -11.36 2.23
CA ASP A 60 6.79 -11.46 1.56
C ASP A 60 6.86 -10.29 0.58
N PHE A 61 7.67 -9.30 0.91
CA PHE A 61 7.75 -8.04 0.17
C PHE A 61 9.06 -7.96 -0.60
N THR A 62 8.96 -7.57 -1.88
CA THR A 62 10.12 -7.36 -2.75
C THR A 62 10.21 -5.90 -3.13
N VAL A 63 11.38 -5.29 -2.91
CA VAL A 63 11.70 -3.93 -3.32
C VAL A 63 13.04 -3.99 -4.05
N GLY A 64 13.03 -3.71 -5.35
CA GLY A 64 14.21 -3.91 -6.18
C GLY A 64 14.63 -5.39 -6.19
N ASP A 65 15.84 -5.65 -5.75
CA ASP A 65 16.40 -7.01 -5.67
C ASP A 65 16.39 -7.60 -4.25
N GLU A 66 15.76 -6.91 -3.29
CA GLU A 66 15.63 -7.39 -1.92
C GLU A 66 14.24 -7.96 -1.66
N THR A 67 14.18 -9.09 -0.96
CA THR A 67 12.92 -9.70 -0.50
C THR A 67 13.05 -10.03 0.98
N HIS A 68 12.08 -9.56 1.76
CA HIS A 68 12.01 -9.85 3.19
C HIS A 68 10.59 -10.21 3.58
N ARG A 69 10.46 -11.11 4.56
CA ARG A 69 9.20 -11.34 5.24
C ARG A 69 9.03 -10.26 6.29
N VAL A 70 7.91 -9.52 6.20
CA VAL A 70 7.58 -8.42 7.10
C VAL A 70 6.27 -8.69 7.81
N SER A 71 6.12 -8.12 9.00
CA SER A 71 4.94 -8.25 9.85
C SER A 71 4.64 -6.94 10.56
N ALA A 72 3.62 -6.93 11.42
CA ALA A 72 3.13 -5.72 12.07
C ALA A 72 4.26 -4.92 12.72
N GLY A 73 4.33 -3.64 12.39
CA GLY A 73 5.35 -2.71 12.88
C GLY A 73 6.53 -2.50 11.94
N ASP A 74 6.72 -3.39 10.96
CA ASP A 74 7.79 -3.22 9.98
C ASP A 74 7.44 -2.14 8.97
N THR A 75 8.46 -1.49 8.43
CA THR A 75 8.30 -0.41 7.46
C THR A 75 9.22 -0.61 6.27
N LEU A 76 8.81 -0.04 5.12
CA LEU A 76 9.55 -0.12 3.88
C LEU A 76 9.61 1.25 3.22
N TYR A 77 10.72 1.54 2.57
CA TYR A 77 10.86 2.72 1.72
C TYR A 77 11.02 2.29 0.26
N LYS A 78 10.27 2.91 -0.62
CA LYS A 78 10.31 2.65 -2.07
C LYS A 78 10.63 3.95 -2.78
N LYS A 79 11.85 4.04 -3.31
CA LYS A 79 12.25 5.22 -4.09
C LYS A 79 11.49 5.27 -5.41
N PRO A 80 11.40 6.46 -6.06
CA PRO A 80 10.74 6.58 -7.34
C PRO A 80 11.21 5.54 -8.34
N ASN A 81 10.26 4.94 -9.06
CA ASN A 81 10.47 3.98 -10.15
C ASN A 81 11.10 2.64 -9.76
N VAL A 82 11.33 2.37 -8.49
CA VAL A 82 11.83 1.04 -8.08
C VAL A 82 10.71 0.01 -8.24
N MET A 83 11.04 -1.14 -8.81
CA MET A 83 10.09 -2.26 -8.92
C MET A 83 9.80 -2.80 -7.53
N HIS A 84 8.54 -3.00 -7.20
CA HIS A 84 8.12 -3.56 -5.92
C HIS A 84 6.81 -4.31 -6.04
N GLY A 85 6.60 -5.22 -5.11
CA GLY A 85 5.40 -6.02 -5.01
C GLY A 85 5.44 -6.90 -3.78
N CYS A 86 4.37 -7.66 -3.54
CA CYS A 86 4.29 -8.51 -2.36
C CYS A 86 3.38 -9.71 -2.58
N ILE A 87 3.57 -10.70 -1.72
CA ILE A 87 2.66 -11.84 -1.57
C ILE A 87 2.19 -11.83 -0.12
N CYS A 88 0.88 -11.84 0.10
CA CYS A 88 0.32 -11.87 1.44
C CYS A 88 0.34 -13.30 1.96
N VAL A 89 1.07 -13.53 3.06
CA VAL A 89 1.17 -14.85 3.70
C VAL A 89 0.03 -15.03 4.70
N GLU A 90 -0.20 -14.04 5.54
CA GLU A 90 -1.32 -13.99 6.49
C GLU A 90 -2.09 -12.70 6.25
N ALA A 91 -3.42 -12.78 6.20
CA ALA A 91 -4.27 -11.65 5.90
C ALA A 91 -3.90 -10.43 6.74
N GLY A 92 -3.87 -9.27 6.13
CA GLY A 92 -3.51 -8.06 6.85
C GLY A 92 -3.62 -6.79 6.03
N THR A 93 -3.18 -5.72 6.65
CA THR A 93 -3.37 -4.36 6.16
C THR A 93 -2.03 -3.63 6.08
N LEU A 94 -1.82 -2.96 4.97
CA LEU A 94 -0.70 -2.04 4.74
C LEU A 94 -1.22 -0.61 4.75
N ILE A 95 -0.43 0.31 5.28
CA ILE A 95 -0.66 1.74 5.16
C ILE A 95 0.44 2.30 4.27
N ASP A 96 0.05 2.87 3.13
CA ASP A 96 0.95 3.46 2.16
C ASP A 96 0.86 4.98 2.21
N VAL A 97 2.01 5.64 2.16
CA VAL A 97 2.09 7.11 2.06
C VAL A 97 2.87 7.44 0.81
N PHE A 98 2.25 8.22 -0.06
CA PHE A 98 2.81 8.63 -1.34
C PHE A 98 3.12 10.11 -1.38
N THR A 99 4.18 10.48 -2.09
CA THR A 99 4.43 11.84 -2.53
C THR A 99 5.05 11.81 -3.95
N PRO A 100 4.51 12.55 -4.93
CA PRO A 100 3.22 13.26 -4.86
C PRO A 100 2.05 12.30 -4.71
N GLN A 101 0.85 12.85 -4.54
CA GLN A 101 -0.34 12.01 -4.41
C GLN A 101 -0.62 11.24 -5.71
N ARG A 102 -1.25 10.09 -5.56
CA ARG A 102 -1.64 9.24 -6.69
C ARG A 102 -2.90 9.80 -7.33
N ASP A 103 -2.74 10.71 -8.29
CA ASP A 103 -3.87 11.31 -9.00
C ASP A 103 -4.69 10.25 -9.74
N ASP A 104 -4.05 9.17 -10.17
CA ASP A 104 -4.72 8.04 -10.81
C ASP A 104 -5.69 7.31 -9.87
N PHE A 105 -5.53 7.45 -8.54
CA PHE A 105 -6.46 6.84 -7.57
C PHE A 105 -7.71 7.67 -7.36
N ILE A 106 -7.67 8.95 -7.61
CA ILE A 106 -8.76 9.90 -7.30
C ILE A 106 -9.34 10.61 -8.53
N SER A 107 -8.84 10.29 -9.70
CA SER A 107 -9.36 10.86 -10.97
C SER A 107 -10.51 10.04 -11.52
#